data_68cff95c382db03449ea71961b5a0a19
#
_entry.id   68cff95c382db03449ea71961b5a0a19
#
_cell.length_a   1.000
_cell.length_b   1.000
_cell.length_c   1.000
_cell.angle_alpha   90.00
_cell.angle_beta   90.00
_cell.angle_gamma   90.00
#
_symmetry.space_group_name_H-M   'P 1'
#
loop_
_entity.id
_entity.type
_entity.pdbx_description
1 polymer ?
#
loop_
_entity_poly.entity_id
_entity_poly.type
_entity_poly.pdbx_seq_one_letter_code
_entity_poly.pdbx_strand_id
1 'polypeptide(L)'
;MEKMMRSFFLTLGKSSRIGNLARKYGLKLGASRFVAGVEISSAIEAVKKLNKQGKMATLDHLGEFVRGKEEAAHSANMCLRTLKAIAASNANANLSLKLTSLGLDLDSKLCEEHMRTILDAAAKMNIFVRIDMEDYSHCQPALDLYKRLRESYDHVGIVIQAYLFRSEQDVHELGLNRSNLRLVKGAYKEAEEVAYPQKTDVDQSFERLIKMHLQSGSYTGIATHDRAIIETAKRFIKEQGIPVEQFEFQMLYGICEELQDELVRDGYRERIYVPYGEDWFGYFMRRLAERPDNVWFVLKNMWK
;
A
#
# COMPACT_ATOMS: atom_id res chain seq x y z
N MET A 1 7.33 18.14 -19.84
CA MET A 1 7.03 18.88 -18.60
C MET A 1 6.72 17.92 -17.45
N GLU A 2 5.87 16.95 -17.64
CA GLU A 2 5.46 15.96 -16.62
C GLU A 2 6.62 15.12 -16.06
N LYS A 3 7.50 14.57 -16.93
CA LYS A 3 8.69 13.82 -16.50
C LYS A 3 9.68 14.66 -15.66
N MET A 4 9.83 15.95 -15.98
CA MET A 4 10.70 16.87 -15.23
C MET A 4 10.10 17.19 -13.85
N MET A 5 8.80 17.46 -13.77
CA MET A 5 8.10 17.68 -12.49
C MET A 5 8.15 16.43 -11.61
N ARG A 6 7.92 15.25 -12.16
CA ARG A 6 8.04 13.98 -11.44
C ARG A 6 9.44 13.80 -10.85
N SER A 7 10.50 14.00 -11.64
CA SER A 7 11.88 13.90 -11.17
C SER A 7 12.19 14.92 -10.07
N PHE A 8 11.71 16.15 -10.20
CA PHE A 8 11.88 17.21 -9.21
C PHE A 8 11.26 16.84 -7.85
N PHE A 9 9.99 16.40 -7.82
CA PHE A 9 9.33 16.02 -6.57
C PHE A 9 9.96 14.79 -5.91
N LEU A 10 10.37 13.80 -6.71
CA LEU A 10 11.07 12.62 -6.18
C LEU A 10 12.44 12.98 -5.58
N THR A 11 13.15 13.95 -6.18
CA THR A 11 14.43 14.44 -5.63
C THR A 11 14.21 15.25 -4.35
N LEU A 12 13.18 16.11 -4.32
CA LEU A 12 12.80 16.85 -3.11
C LEU A 12 12.43 15.91 -1.95
N GLY A 13 11.71 14.82 -2.25
CA GLY A 13 11.30 13.83 -1.25
C GLY A 13 12.47 13.14 -0.54
N LYS A 14 13.65 13.10 -1.18
CA LYS A 14 14.90 12.55 -0.58
C LYS A 14 15.68 13.57 0.26
N SER A 15 15.29 14.85 0.28
CA SER A 15 16.00 15.90 0.99
C SER A 15 15.60 15.98 2.47
N SER A 16 16.48 15.56 3.37
CA SER A 16 16.25 15.61 4.82
C SER A 16 16.05 17.04 5.36
N ARG A 17 16.70 18.05 4.77
CA ARG A 17 16.56 19.46 5.20
C ARG A 17 15.18 20.01 4.88
N ILE A 18 14.67 19.74 3.69
CA ILE A 18 13.35 20.18 3.25
C ILE A 18 12.28 19.38 4.00
N GLY A 19 12.49 18.08 4.24
CA GLY A 19 11.63 17.24 5.06
C GLY A 19 11.43 17.79 6.47
N ASN A 20 12.49 18.21 7.14
CA ASN A 20 12.41 18.79 8.48
C ASN A 20 11.61 20.11 8.54
N LEU A 21 11.76 20.97 7.53
CA LEU A 21 10.97 22.20 7.43
C LEU A 21 9.49 21.89 7.11
N ALA A 22 9.26 20.95 6.23
CA ALA A 22 7.91 20.53 5.84
C ALA A 22 7.16 19.87 7.01
N ARG A 23 7.83 19.07 7.85
CA ARG A 23 7.22 18.47 9.07
C ARG A 23 6.59 19.53 9.98
N LYS A 24 7.20 20.70 10.09
CA LYS A 24 6.72 21.78 10.95
C LYS A 24 5.46 22.48 10.42
N TYR A 25 5.29 22.57 9.12
CA TYR A 25 4.22 23.39 8.50
C TYR A 25 3.35 22.63 7.48
N GLY A 26 3.84 21.54 6.93
CA GLY A 26 3.31 20.94 5.69
C GLY A 26 1.96 20.23 5.83
N LEU A 27 1.62 19.65 6.99
CA LEU A 27 0.29 19.06 7.20
C LEU A 27 -0.81 20.12 7.07
N LYS A 28 -0.54 21.36 7.51
CA LYS A 28 -1.46 22.51 7.35
C LYS A 28 -1.52 23.01 5.89
N LEU A 29 -0.52 22.71 5.07
CA LEU A 29 -0.39 23.15 3.67
C LEU A 29 -0.99 22.17 2.65
N GLY A 30 -1.85 21.23 3.08
CA GLY A 30 -2.59 20.34 2.19
C GLY A 30 -2.13 18.87 2.19
N ALA A 31 -1.08 18.51 2.92
CA ALA A 31 -0.66 17.11 3.08
C ALA A 31 -1.69 16.27 3.86
N SER A 32 -2.50 16.89 4.72
CA SER A 32 -3.60 16.25 5.46
C SER A 32 -4.67 15.61 4.57
N ARG A 33 -4.72 15.98 3.29
CA ARG A 33 -5.58 15.29 2.31
C ARG A 33 -5.11 13.86 2.02
N PHE A 34 -3.79 13.60 2.06
CA PHE A 34 -3.19 12.35 1.62
C PHE A 34 -2.62 11.52 2.77
N VAL A 35 -2.50 12.13 3.96
CA VAL A 35 -1.93 11.52 5.17
C VAL A 35 -2.87 11.81 6.33
N ALA A 36 -3.24 10.77 7.08
CA ALA A 36 -4.24 10.86 8.15
C ALA A 36 -3.68 11.46 9.46
N GLY A 37 -2.58 12.21 9.38
CA GLY A 37 -1.92 12.84 10.51
C GLY A 37 -0.65 12.10 10.94
N VAL A 38 -0.07 12.54 12.05
CA VAL A 38 1.15 11.96 12.61
C VAL A 38 0.81 10.86 13.63
N GLU A 39 -0.23 11.08 14.42
CA GLU A 39 -0.60 10.22 15.54
C GLU A 39 -1.53 9.07 15.14
N ILE A 40 -1.41 7.94 15.84
CA ILE A 40 -2.31 6.78 15.67
C ILE A 40 -3.78 7.17 15.89
N SER A 41 -4.07 8.05 16.85
CA SER A 41 -5.42 8.54 17.13
C SER A 41 -6.07 9.20 15.92
N SER A 42 -5.34 10.08 15.23
CA SER A 42 -5.81 10.74 14.00
C SER A 42 -6.08 9.74 12.88
N ALA A 43 -5.21 8.72 12.75
CA ALA A 43 -5.38 7.66 11.77
C ALA A 43 -6.64 6.81 12.07
N ILE A 44 -6.88 6.46 13.33
CA ILE A 44 -8.11 5.75 13.75
C ILE A 44 -9.37 6.59 13.50
N GLU A 45 -9.33 7.90 13.75
CA GLU A 45 -10.46 8.79 13.43
C GLU A 45 -10.77 8.81 11.94
N ALA A 46 -9.72 8.88 11.10
CA ALA A 46 -9.88 8.80 9.64
C ALA A 46 -10.49 7.45 9.22
N VAL A 47 -10.01 6.33 9.75
CA VAL A 47 -10.57 5.01 9.50
C VAL A 47 -12.04 4.93 9.90
N LYS A 48 -12.42 5.42 11.09
CA LYS A 48 -13.82 5.42 11.53
C LYS A 48 -14.74 6.24 10.61
N LYS A 49 -14.25 7.35 10.04
CA LYS A 49 -14.99 8.11 9.02
C LYS A 49 -15.20 7.29 7.74
N LEU A 50 -14.16 6.62 7.26
CA LEU A 50 -14.25 5.73 6.10
C LEU A 50 -15.21 4.57 6.36
N ASN A 51 -15.15 3.94 7.53
CA ASN A 51 -16.04 2.82 7.88
C ASN A 51 -17.52 3.25 7.92
N LYS A 52 -17.83 4.47 8.37
CA LYS A 52 -19.20 5.02 8.30
C LYS A 52 -19.69 5.21 6.85
N GLN A 53 -18.80 5.31 5.88
CA GLN A 53 -19.09 5.39 4.45
C GLN A 53 -19.13 4.01 3.78
N GLY A 54 -19.05 2.90 4.54
CA GLY A 54 -19.00 1.54 4.00
C GLY A 54 -17.64 1.10 3.45
N LYS A 55 -16.59 1.89 3.65
CA LYS A 55 -15.23 1.61 3.19
C LYS A 55 -14.44 0.90 4.29
N MET A 56 -13.63 -0.08 3.92
CA MET A 56 -12.60 -0.66 4.78
C MET A 56 -11.34 0.18 4.73
N ALA A 57 -10.39 -0.06 5.63
CA ALA A 57 -9.11 0.62 5.61
C ALA A 57 -7.93 -0.34 5.75
N THR A 58 -6.76 0.16 5.39
CA THR A 58 -5.46 -0.42 5.76
C THR A 58 -4.60 0.70 6.31
N LEU A 59 -4.05 0.55 7.51
CA LEU A 59 -3.18 1.53 8.15
C LEU A 59 -1.72 1.20 7.86
N ASP A 60 -0.95 2.19 7.42
CA ASP A 60 0.49 2.13 7.24
C ASP A 60 1.16 3.23 8.07
N HIS A 61 2.00 2.82 9.04
CA HIS A 61 2.89 3.74 9.73
C HIS A 61 4.09 4.01 8.82
N LEU A 62 4.18 5.24 8.33
CA LEU A 62 5.20 5.64 7.37
C LEU A 62 6.61 5.59 7.96
N GLY A 63 7.49 4.92 7.27
CA GLY A 63 8.91 4.72 7.55
C GLY A 63 9.47 3.67 6.60
N GLU A 64 10.68 3.88 6.10
CA GLU A 64 11.37 2.99 5.15
C GLU A 64 12.88 3.04 5.44
N PHE A 65 13.62 1.94 5.12
CA PHE A 65 15.08 1.91 5.11
C PHE A 65 15.74 2.37 6.41
N VAL A 66 15.40 1.70 7.51
CA VAL A 66 16.00 1.96 8.83
C VAL A 66 17.51 1.67 8.84
N ARG A 67 18.25 2.44 9.62
CA ARG A 67 19.73 2.39 9.64
C ARG A 67 20.31 1.62 10.83
N GLY A 68 19.47 1.21 11.77
CA GLY A 68 19.90 0.52 12.98
C GLY A 68 18.82 -0.34 13.60
N LYS A 69 19.23 -1.28 14.44
CA LYS A 69 18.32 -2.23 15.12
C LYS A 69 17.30 -1.52 16.03
N GLU A 70 17.67 -0.39 16.61
CA GLU A 70 16.79 0.41 17.46
C GLU A 70 15.64 1.03 16.64
N GLU A 71 15.93 1.55 15.44
CA GLU A 71 14.91 2.07 14.53
C GLU A 71 13.97 0.95 14.04
N ALA A 72 14.52 -0.24 13.74
CA ALA A 72 13.74 -1.40 13.35
C ALA A 72 12.82 -1.86 14.49
N ALA A 73 13.32 -1.93 15.72
CA ALA A 73 12.53 -2.26 16.90
C ALA A 73 11.44 -1.21 17.19
N HIS A 74 11.75 0.08 16.97
CA HIS A 74 10.77 1.15 17.06
C HIS A 74 9.64 0.96 16.05
N SER A 75 9.95 0.68 14.79
CA SER A 75 8.97 0.43 13.72
C SER A 75 8.10 -0.79 14.03
N ALA A 76 8.70 -1.89 14.52
CA ALA A 76 7.95 -3.06 14.97
C ALA A 76 6.98 -2.72 16.12
N ASN A 77 7.44 -1.93 17.10
CA ASN A 77 6.58 -1.48 18.20
C ASN A 77 5.43 -0.58 17.70
N MET A 78 5.67 0.28 16.72
CA MET A 78 4.61 1.09 16.09
C MET A 78 3.57 0.21 15.41
N CYS A 79 3.95 -0.86 14.70
CA CYS A 79 3.03 -1.85 14.17
C CYS A 79 2.17 -2.49 15.26
N LEU A 80 2.77 -2.91 16.39
CA LEU A 80 2.05 -3.49 17.53
C LEU A 80 1.07 -2.49 18.17
N ARG A 81 1.46 -1.23 18.30
CA ARG A 81 0.59 -0.15 18.81
C ARG A 81 -0.58 0.09 17.86
N THR A 82 -0.33 0.06 16.55
CA THR A 82 -1.38 0.20 15.51
C THR A 82 -2.39 -0.93 15.60
N LEU A 83 -1.94 -2.19 15.70
CA LEU A 83 -2.83 -3.34 15.89
C LEU A 83 -3.71 -3.19 17.14
N LYS A 84 -3.12 -2.80 18.28
CA LYS A 84 -3.87 -2.55 19.51
C LYS A 84 -4.91 -1.44 19.35
N ALA A 85 -4.57 -0.36 18.65
CA ALA A 85 -5.49 0.76 18.41
C ALA A 85 -6.65 0.36 17.48
N ILE A 86 -6.39 -0.42 16.42
CA ILE A 86 -7.42 -0.99 15.54
C ILE A 86 -8.38 -1.84 16.37
N ALA A 87 -7.87 -2.80 17.14
CA ALA A 87 -8.67 -3.68 17.95
C ALA A 87 -9.50 -2.93 19.01
N ALA A 88 -8.87 -2.04 19.78
CA ALA A 88 -9.54 -1.27 20.83
C ALA A 88 -10.64 -0.33 20.30
N SER A 89 -10.52 0.09 19.05
CA SER A 89 -11.48 1.01 18.41
C SER A 89 -12.60 0.32 17.64
N ASN A 90 -12.56 -1.01 17.49
CA ASN A 90 -13.40 -1.80 16.58
C ASN A 90 -13.39 -1.25 15.14
N ALA A 91 -12.27 -0.71 14.70
CA ALA A 91 -12.11 -0.19 13.36
C ALA A 91 -11.97 -1.34 12.35
N ASN A 92 -12.73 -1.28 11.24
CA ASN A 92 -12.56 -2.23 10.13
C ASN A 92 -11.32 -1.83 9.32
N ALA A 93 -10.17 -2.28 9.79
CA ALA A 93 -8.89 -1.97 9.19
C ALA A 93 -7.90 -3.14 9.29
N ASN A 94 -7.02 -3.22 8.29
CA ASN A 94 -5.84 -4.07 8.26
C ASN A 94 -4.60 -3.26 8.65
N LEU A 95 -3.48 -3.94 8.91
CA LEU A 95 -2.15 -3.34 8.99
C LEU A 95 -1.40 -3.56 7.68
N SER A 96 -0.75 -2.53 7.14
CA SER A 96 0.27 -2.63 6.10
C SER A 96 1.63 -2.23 6.69
N LEU A 97 2.70 -2.86 6.22
CA LEU A 97 4.07 -2.59 6.68
C LEU A 97 5.10 -2.88 5.60
N LYS A 98 6.31 -2.34 5.77
CA LYS A 98 7.45 -2.57 4.89
C LYS A 98 8.54 -3.32 5.63
N LEU A 99 9.16 -4.29 4.95
CA LEU A 99 10.19 -5.14 5.59
C LEU A 99 11.49 -4.35 5.85
N THR A 100 11.82 -3.36 5.01
CA THR A 100 12.99 -2.51 5.27
C THR A 100 12.85 -1.67 6.54
N SER A 101 11.61 -1.29 6.91
CA SER A 101 11.36 -0.63 8.20
C SER A 101 11.52 -1.56 9.40
N LEU A 102 11.43 -2.87 9.19
CA LEU A 102 11.62 -3.89 10.22
C LEU A 102 13.04 -4.46 10.25
N GLY A 103 13.95 -3.90 9.42
CA GLY A 103 15.37 -4.24 9.42
C GLY A 103 15.79 -5.31 8.41
N LEU A 104 15.04 -5.51 7.31
CA LEU A 104 15.37 -6.50 6.27
C LEU A 104 16.81 -6.31 5.74
N ASP A 105 17.25 -5.07 5.53
CA ASP A 105 18.59 -4.74 5.03
C ASP A 105 19.69 -4.85 6.10
N LEU A 106 19.31 -4.87 7.37
CA LEU A 106 20.26 -4.97 8.49
C LEU A 106 20.55 -6.43 8.86
N ASP A 107 19.47 -7.21 9.01
CA ASP A 107 19.50 -8.60 9.43
C ASP A 107 18.16 -9.25 9.11
N SER A 108 18.17 -10.19 8.16
CA SER A 108 16.95 -10.90 7.73
C SER A 108 16.30 -11.73 8.86
N LYS A 109 17.07 -12.23 9.81
CA LYS A 109 16.55 -12.97 10.97
C LYS A 109 15.84 -12.03 11.94
N LEU A 110 16.42 -10.86 12.22
CA LEU A 110 15.79 -9.83 13.04
C LEU A 110 14.47 -9.38 12.41
N CYS A 111 14.44 -9.16 11.10
CA CYS A 111 13.21 -8.81 10.38
C CYS A 111 12.15 -9.92 10.52
N GLU A 112 12.52 -11.17 10.37
CA GLU A 112 11.63 -12.32 10.56
C GLU A 112 11.10 -12.41 12.00
N GLU A 113 11.93 -12.20 13.02
CA GLU A 113 11.52 -12.16 14.44
C GLU A 113 10.51 -11.03 14.69
N HIS A 114 10.73 -9.84 14.16
CA HIS A 114 9.78 -8.74 14.21
C HIS A 114 8.45 -9.09 13.53
N MET A 115 8.50 -9.69 12.32
CA MET A 115 7.32 -10.11 11.60
C MET A 115 6.51 -11.15 12.36
N ARG A 116 7.15 -12.17 12.93
CA ARG A 116 6.46 -13.20 13.74
C ARG A 116 5.79 -12.59 14.96
N THR A 117 6.48 -11.68 15.67
CA THR A 117 5.92 -10.96 16.82
C THR A 117 4.68 -10.14 16.42
N ILE A 118 4.72 -9.45 15.28
CA ILE A 118 3.57 -8.69 14.76
C ILE A 118 2.43 -9.61 14.36
N LEU A 119 2.72 -10.73 13.67
CA LEU A 119 1.71 -11.69 13.23
C LEU A 119 1.06 -12.42 14.40
N ASP A 120 1.80 -12.78 15.43
CA ASP A 120 1.23 -13.37 16.67
C ASP A 120 0.27 -12.41 17.36
N ALA A 121 0.60 -11.13 17.41
CA ALA A 121 -0.30 -10.11 17.95
C ALA A 121 -1.52 -9.89 17.05
N ALA A 122 -1.34 -9.86 15.74
CA ALA A 122 -2.42 -9.70 14.78
C ALA A 122 -3.41 -10.86 14.79
N ALA A 123 -2.93 -12.12 14.92
CA ALA A 123 -3.76 -13.31 15.08
C ALA A 123 -4.70 -13.22 16.28
N LYS A 124 -4.18 -12.82 17.44
CA LYS A 124 -4.96 -12.65 18.67
C LYS A 124 -6.07 -11.60 18.54
N MET A 125 -5.91 -10.64 17.62
CA MET A 125 -6.84 -9.54 17.38
C MET A 125 -7.69 -9.75 16.13
N ASN A 126 -7.51 -10.88 15.40
CA ASN A 126 -8.15 -11.17 14.11
C ASN A 126 -7.95 -10.03 13.09
N ILE A 127 -6.72 -9.50 12.98
CA ILE A 127 -6.35 -8.43 12.06
C ILE A 127 -5.42 -8.99 10.97
N PHE A 128 -5.73 -8.72 9.72
CA PHE A 128 -4.90 -9.12 8.59
C PHE A 128 -3.70 -8.18 8.44
N VAL A 129 -2.54 -8.74 8.08
CA VAL A 129 -1.29 -7.99 7.85
C VAL A 129 -0.88 -8.07 6.38
N ARG A 130 -0.58 -6.93 5.78
CA ARG A 130 -0.09 -6.82 4.40
C ARG A 130 1.38 -6.43 4.39
N ILE A 131 2.22 -7.25 3.77
CA ILE A 131 3.60 -6.91 3.43
C ILE A 131 3.57 -6.11 2.14
N ASP A 132 3.95 -4.83 2.22
CA ASP A 132 4.09 -3.97 1.04
C ASP A 132 5.34 -4.36 0.27
N MET A 133 5.30 -4.26 -1.07
CA MET A 133 6.46 -4.48 -1.92
C MET A 133 7.21 -3.18 -2.13
N GLU A 134 8.52 -3.26 -2.04
CA GLU A 134 9.44 -2.15 -2.20
C GLU A 134 10.13 -2.20 -3.57
N ASP A 135 11.37 -1.78 -3.72
CA ASP A 135 12.05 -1.83 -5.00
C ASP A 135 12.41 -3.27 -5.46
N TYR A 136 12.91 -3.40 -6.67
CA TYR A 136 13.22 -4.71 -7.28
C TYR A 136 14.19 -5.54 -6.45
N SER A 137 15.19 -4.91 -5.81
CA SER A 137 16.19 -5.60 -5.01
C SER A 137 15.59 -6.33 -3.79
N HIS A 138 14.49 -5.82 -3.27
CA HIS A 138 13.76 -6.37 -2.13
C HIS A 138 12.68 -7.41 -2.51
N CYS A 139 12.37 -7.57 -3.82
CA CYS A 139 11.31 -8.49 -4.23
C CYS A 139 11.57 -9.92 -3.80
N GLN A 140 12.74 -10.49 -4.12
CA GLN A 140 13.03 -11.87 -3.78
C GLN A 140 13.14 -12.10 -2.27
N PRO A 141 13.90 -11.28 -1.50
CA PRO A 141 13.92 -11.41 -0.04
C PRO A 141 12.54 -11.33 0.62
N ALA A 142 11.67 -10.44 0.12
CA ALA A 142 10.31 -10.30 0.64
C ALA A 142 9.44 -11.52 0.33
N LEU A 143 9.52 -12.06 -0.87
CA LEU A 143 8.80 -13.28 -1.27
C LEU A 143 9.27 -14.51 -0.48
N ASP A 144 10.57 -14.64 -0.26
CA ASP A 144 11.14 -15.75 0.50
C ASP A 144 10.69 -15.69 1.98
N LEU A 145 10.72 -14.50 2.58
CA LEU A 145 10.22 -14.32 3.94
C LEU A 145 8.71 -14.56 4.01
N TYR A 146 7.94 -14.03 3.07
CA TYR A 146 6.49 -14.26 3.00
C TYR A 146 6.15 -15.75 2.93
N LYS A 147 6.83 -16.52 2.06
CA LYS A 147 6.63 -17.99 1.93
C LYS A 147 6.86 -18.69 3.26
N ARG A 148 7.96 -18.39 3.98
CA ARG A 148 8.23 -18.95 5.32
C ARG A 148 7.18 -18.58 6.37
N LEU A 149 6.71 -17.32 6.34
CA LEU A 149 5.65 -16.88 7.26
C LEU A 149 4.31 -17.57 6.98
N ARG A 150 3.98 -17.81 5.72
CA ARG A 150 2.76 -18.52 5.31
C ARG A 150 2.68 -19.96 5.79
N GLU A 151 3.79 -20.61 6.11
CA GLU A 151 3.79 -21.93 6.74
C GLU A 151 3.11 -21.95 8.13
N SER A 152 3.06 -20.81 8.80
CA SER A 152 2.54 -20.67 10.18
C SER A 152 1.37 -19.72 10.32
N TYR A 153 1.14 -18.80 9.35
CA TYR A 153 0.17 -17.72 9.46
C TYR A 153 -0.71 -17.61 8.22
N ASP A 154 -2.03 -17.68 8.39
CA ASP A 154 -3.00 -17.52 7.30
C ASP A 154 -3.43 -16.05 7.06
N HIS A 155 -3.26 -15.20 8.07
CA HIS A 155 -3.71 -13.81 8.06
C HIS A 155 -2.62 -12.82 7.59
N VAL A 156 -1.72 -13.27 6.72
CA VAL A 156 -0.69 -12.45 6.06
C VAL A 156 -0.81 -12.53 4.55
N GLY A 157 -0.57 -11.42 3.87
CA GLY A 157 -0.52 -11.33 2.42
C GLY A 157 0.60 -10.41 1.95
N ILE A 158 0.88 -10.45 0.65
CA ILE A 158 1.97 -9.67 0.04
C ILE A 158 1.48 -8.85 -1.15
N VAL A 159 2.25 -7.86 -1.56
CA VAL A 159 1.99 -7.01 -2.74
C VAL A 159 2.84 -7.47 -3.91
N ILE A 160 2.25 -7.50 -5.11
CA ILE A 160 2.96 -7.76 -6.37
C ILE A 160 2.79 -6.56 -7.31
N GLN A 161 3.87 -6.17 -7.96
CA GLN A 161 3.97 -4.98 -8.80
C GLN A 161 4.00 -5.36 -10.29
N ALA A 162 2.95 -5.01 -11.04
CA ALA A 162 2.75 -5.44 -12.42
C ALA A 162 3.80 -4.92 -13.42
N TYR A 163 4.53 -3.86 -13.07
CA TYR A 163 5.57 -3.31 -13.96
C TYR A 163 6.83 -4.18 -14.06
N LEU A 164 7.03 -5.14 -13.14
CA LEU A 164 8.18 -6.05 -13.16
C LEU A 164 7.91 -7.25 -14.07
N PHE A 165 8.88 -7.64 -14.90
CA PHE A 165 8.77 -8.79 -15.78
C PHE A 165 8.51 -10.12 -15.04
N ARG A 166 9.06 -10.26 -13.83
CA ARG A 166 8.89 -11.45 -13.00
C ARG A 166 7.49 -11.67 -12.45
N SER A 167 6.66 -10.62 -12.40
CA SER A 167 5.40 -10.61 -11.65
C SER A 167 4.39 -11.62 -12.14
N GLU A 168 4.41 -11.99 -13.41
CA GLU A 168 3.51 -13.02 -13.95
C GLU A 168 3.83 -14.39 -13.36
N GLN A 169 5.11 -14.75 -13.28
CA GLN A 169 5.54 -15.97 -12.62
C GLN A 169 5.25 -15.95 -11.13
N ASP A 170 5.55 -14.83 -10.44
CA ASP A 170 5.29 -14.67 -9.00
C ASP A 170 3.79 -14.86 -8.67
N VAL A 171 2.89 -14.23 -9.45
CA VAL A 171 1.44 -14.37 -9.26
C VAL A 171 0.97 -15.79 -9.53
N HIS A 172 1.51 -16.45 -10.55
CA HIS A 172 1.18 -17.85 -10.85
C HIS A 172 1.55 -18.78 -9.68
N GLU A 173 2.79 -18.70 -9.20
CA GLU A 173 3.28 -19.52 -8.08
C GLU A 173 2.49 -19.28 -6.78
N LEU A 174 2.23 -18.00 -6.46
CA LEU A 174 1.49 -17.60 -5.26
C LEU A 174 0.00 -17.97 -5.35
N GLY A 175 -0.58 -17.95 -6.54
CA GLY A 175 -1.96 -18.37 -6.80
C GLY A 175 -2.17 -19.85 -6.52
N LEU A 176 -1.21 -20.72 -6.84
CA LEU A 176 -1.26 -22.15 -6.52
C LEU A 176 -1.37 -22.40 -5.00
N ASN A 177 -0.80 -21.52 -4.19
CA ASN A 177 -0.84 -21.59 -2.72
C ASN A 177 -1.99 -20.77 -2.10
N ARG A 178 -2.97 -20.31 -2.90
CA ARG A 178 -4.09 -19.48 -2.47
C ARG A 178 -3.65 -18.25 -1.66
N SER A 179 -2.57 -17.62 -2.07
CA SER A 179 -2.04 -16.43 -1.41
C SER A 179 -2.99 -15.24 -1.56
N ASN A 180 -3.17 -14.47 -0.49
CA ASN A 180 -3.89 -13.19 -0.55
C ASN A 180 -2.94 -12.12 -1.09
N LEU A 181 -3.16 -11.64 -2.31
CA LEU A 181 -2.31 -10.65 -2.98
C LEU A 181 -2.99 -9.29 -3.09
N ARG A 182 -2.18 -8.23 -2.94
CA ARG A 182 -2.50 -6.89 -3.46
C ARG A 182 -1.74 -6.72 -4.76
N LEU A 183 -2.45 -6.51 -5.84
CA LEU A 183 -1.86 -6.22 -7.14
C LEU A 183 -1.82 -4.71 -7.35
N VAL A 184 -0.67 -4.17 -7.71
CA VAL A 184 -0.42 -2.76 -7.99
C VAL A 184 0.33 -2.61 -9.32
N LYS A 185 0.30 -1.41 -9.94
CA LYS A 185 1.12 -1.15 -11.15
C LYS A 185 2.62 -1.13 -10.85
N GLY A 186 3.00 -0.57 -9.72
CA GLY A 186 4.38 -0.30 -9.28
C GLY A 186 4.65 1.20 -9.19
N ALA A 187 5.52 1.60 -8.24
CA ALA A 187 5.76 3.01 -7.92
C ALA A 187 7.24 3.42 -7.96
N TYR A 188 8.16 2.48 -7.93
CA TYR A 188 9.59 2.76 -7.94
C TYR A 188 10.10 2.97 -9.36
N LYS A 189 11.29 3.57 -9.47
CA LYS A 189 11.98 3.72 -10.74
C LYS A 189 12.97 2.57 -10.88
N GLU A 190 12.62 1.60 -11.70
CA GLU A 190 13.46 0.44 -11.97
C GLU A 190 14.17 0.55 -13.33
N ALA A 191 15.17 -0.28 -13.52
CA ALA A 191 15.89 -0.41 -14.78
C ALA A 191 15.02 -1.13 -15.84
N GLU A 192 15.23 -0.79 -17.13
CA GLU A 192 14.46 -1.37 -18.23
C GLU A 192 14.72 -2.87 -18.43
N GLU A 193 15.79 -3.40 -17.85
CA GLU A 193 16.13 -4.82 -17.86
C GLU A 193 15.22 -5.68 -16.96
N VAL A 194 14.51 -5.05 -16.02
CA VAL A 194 13.67 -5.76 -15.04
C VAL A 194 12.21 -5.29 -15.03
N ALA A 195 11.91 -4.16 -15.68
CA ALA A 195 10.59 -3.55 -15.64
C ALA A 195 10.15 -3.00 -17.00
N TYR A 196 8.84 -3.03 -17.28
CA TYR A 196 8.25 -2.44 -18.46
C TYR A 196 8.44 -0.92 -18.47
N PRO A 197 9.08 -0.34 -19.53
CA PRO A 197 9.32 1.10 -19.59
C PRO A 197 8.08 1.90 -20.02
N GLN A 198 7.13 1.26 -20.70
CA GLN A 198 5.94 1.91 -21.23
C GLN A 198 4.72 1.67 -20.35
N LYS A 199 3.96 2.76 -20.11
CA LYS A 199 2.72 2.68 -19.30
C LYS A 199 1.71 1.68 -19.86
N THR A 200 1.59 1.59 -21.17
CA THR A 200 0.68 0.65 -21.86
C THR A 200 0.99 -0.79 -21.53
N ASP A 201 2.28 -1.16 -21.48
CA ASP A 201 2.71 -2.52 -21.18
C ASP A 201 2.46 -2.87 -19.70
N VAL A 202 2.68 -1.89 -18.81
CA VAL A 202 2.34 -2.01 -17.39
C VAL A 202 0.84 -2.21 -17.19
N ASP A 203 0.00 -1.44 -17.89
CA ASP A 203 -1.46 -1.54 -17.82
C ASP A 203 -1.93 -2.92 -18.32
N GLN A 204 -1.40 -3.41 -19.43
CA GLN A 204 -1.69 -4.75 -19.94
C GLN A 204 -1.22 -5.87 -19.02
N SER A 205 -0.01 -5.75 -18.46
CA SER A 205 0.50 -6.68 -17.45
C SER A 205 -0.43 -6.70 -16.24
N PHE A 206 -0.82 -5.54 -15.72
CA PHE A 206 -1.68 -5.43 -14.56
C PHE A 206 -3.05 -6.10 -14.78
N GLU A 207 -3.68 -5.90 -15.93
CA GLU A 207 -4.93 -6.58 -16.30
C GLU A 207 -4.77 -8.10 -16.40
N ARG A 208 -3.65 -8.58 -16.96
CA ARG A 208 -3.34 -10.03 -17.01
C ARG A 208 -3.22 -10.62 -15.61
N LEU A 209 -2.45 -9.96 -14.72
CA LEU A 209 -2.25 -10.41 -13.34
C LEU A 209 -3.55 -10.45 -12.55
N ILE A 210 -4.43 -9.43 -12.70
CA ILE A 210 -5.76 -9.42 -12.08
C ILE A 210 -6.56 -10.66 -12.51
N LYS A 211 -6.67 -10.91 -13.81
CA LYS A 211 -7.42 -12.05 -14.36
C LYS A 211 -6.85 -13.37 -13.87
N MET A 212 -5.54 -13.55 -13.97
CA MET A 212 -4.83 -14.77 -13.55
C MET A 212 -5.07 -15.05 -12.07
N HIS A 213 -4.90 -14.06 -11.20
CA HIS A 213 -5.03 -14.27 -9.77
C HIS A 213 -6.48 -14.49 -9.33
N LEU A 214 -7.44 -13.81 -9.94
CA LEU A 214 -8.86 -14.06 -9.70
C LEU A 214 -9.27 -15.47 -10.11
N GLN A 215 -8.77 -15.97 -11.25
CA GLN A 215 -9.06 -17.34 -11.74
C GLN A 215 -8.46 -18.43 -10.87
N SER A 216 -7.40 -18.16 -10.11
CA SER A 216 -6.84 -19.11 -9.14
C SER A 216 -7.76 -19.36 -7.93
N GLY A 217 -8.84 -18.61 -7.77
CA GLY A 217 -9.73 -18.67 -6.61
C GLY A 217 -9.16 -18.00 -5.37
N SER A 218 -8.03 -17.27 -5.50
CA SER A 218 -7.35 -16.60 -4.40
C SER A 218 -7.92 -15.19 -4.15
N TYR A 219 -7.78 -14.68 -2.93
CA TYR A 219 -8.24 -13.33 -2.59
C TYR A 219 -7.36 -12.25 -3.23
N THR A 220 -7.97 -11.36 -4.00
CA THR A 220 -7.29 -10.35 -4.79
C THR A 220 -7.65 -8.93 -4.37
N GLY A 221 -6.68 -8.15 -3.88
CA GLY A 221 -6.78 -6.70 -3.76
C GLY A 221 -6.37 -6.03 -5.07
N ILE A 222 -7.30 -5.39 -5.76
CA ILE A 222 -7.07 -4.68 -7.03
C ILE A 222 -6.79 -3.21 -6.70
N ALA A 223 -5.51 -2.84 -6.61
CA ALA A 223 -5.11 -1.52 -6.13
C ALA A 223 -4.82 -0.56 -7.29
N THR A 224 -5.81 0.24 -7.65
CA THR A 224 -5.69 1.22 -8.73
C THR A 224 -6.73 2.34 -8.63
N HIS A 225 -6.39 3.53 -9.17
CA HIS A 225 -7.29 4.67 -9.38
C HIS A 225 -7.72 4.80 -10.85
N ASP A 226 -7.33 3.85 -11.70
CA ASP A 226 -7.58 3.88 -13.14
C ASP A 226 -8.97 3.31 -13.44
N ARG A 227 -9.91 4.21 -13.76
CA ARG A 227 -11.30 3.82 -14.06
C ARG A 227 -11.40 2.80 -15.19
N ALA A 228 -10.57 2.90 -16.22
CA ALA A 228 -10.64 1.97 -17.36
C ALA A 228 -10.28 0.54 -16.94
N ILE A 229 -9.25 0.40 -16.09
CA ILE A 229 -8.86 -0.91 -15.54
C ILE A 229 -9.91 -1.45 -14.58
N ILE A 230 -10.49 -0.60 -13.73
CA ILE A 230 -11.59 -0.98 -12.82
C ILE A 230 -12.77 -1.53 -13.62
N GLU A 231 -13.21 -0.83 -14.67
CA GLU A 231 -14.32 -1.30 -15.50
C GLU A 231 -13.98 -2.59 -16.26
N THR A 232 -12.73 -2.77 -16.72
CA THR A 232 -12.27 -4.03 -17.30
C THR A 232 -12.31 -5.17 -16.28
N ALA A 233 -11.87 -4.93 -15.04
CA ALA A 233 -11.93 -5.91 -13.95
C ALA A 233 -13.37 -6.25 -13.58
N LYS A 234 -14.27 -5.25 -13.42
CA LYS A 234 -15.70 -5.46 -13.13
C LYS A 234 -16.38 -6.33 -14.20
N ARG A 235 -16.10 -6.07 -15.48
CA ARG A 235 -16.62 -6.87 -16.59
C ARG A 235 -16.15 -8.32 -16.51
N PHE A 236 -14.85 -8.53 -16.35
CA PHE A 236 -14.28 -9.87 -16.22
C PHE A 236 -14.83 -10.64 -15.01
N ILE A 237 -14.94 -9.98 -13.85
CA ILE A 237 -15.54 -10.56 -12.63
C ILE A 237 -16.96 -11.03 -12.89
N LYS A 238 -17.78 -10.20 -13.55
CA LYS A 238 -19.16 -10.53 -13.90
C LYS A 238 -19.25 -11.69 -14.90
N GLU A 239 -18.42 -11.68 -15.95
CA GLU A 239 -18.38 -12.73 -16.97
C GLU A 239 -17.95 -14.09 -16.40
N GLN A 240 -17.04 -14.10 -15.43
CA GLN A 240 -16.53 -15.32 -14.80
C GLN A 240 -17.35 -15.74 -13.56
N GLY A 241 -18.34 -14.97 -13.14
CA GLY A 241 -19.14 -15.26 -11.94
C GLY A 241 -18.32 -15.24 -10.65
N ILE A 242 -17.28 -14.40 -10.55
CA ILE A 242 -16.40 -14.34 -9.39
C ILE A 242 -17.15 -13.68 -8.22
N PRO A 243 -17.25 -14.34 -7.04
CA PRO A 243 -17.97 -13.78 -5.90
C PRO A 243 -17.27 -12.54 -5.32
N VAL A 244 -18.09 -11.60 -4.82
CA VAL A 244 -17.59 -10.31 -4.27
C VAL A 244 -16.70 -10.50 -3.04
N GLU A 245 -16.80 -11.62 -2.36
CA GLU A 245 -15.99 -11.99 -1.22
C GLU A 245 -14.53 -12.35 -1.58
N GLN A 246 -14.28 -12.68 -2.85
CA GLN A 246 -12.96 -13.11 -3.34
C GLN A 246 -12.04 -11.93 -3.67
N PHE A 247 -12.56 -10.71 -3.76
CA PHE A 247 -11.75 -9.54 -4.12
C PHE A 247 -12.20 -8.27 -3.42
N GLU A 248 -11.37 -7.24 -3.52
CA GLU A 248 -11.70 -5.87 -3.16
C GLU A 248 -10.97 -4.90 -4.10
N PHE A 249 -11.53 -3.72 -4.32
CA PHE A 249 -10.80 -2.61 -4.90
C PHE A 249 -10.06 -1.86 -3.79
N GLN A 250 -8.91 -1.27 -4.13
CA GLN A 250 -8.10 -0.54 -3.18
C GLN A 250 -7.64 0.79 -3.77
N MET A 251 -7.79 1.86 -2.99
CA MET A 251 -7.34 3.20 -3.37
C MET A 251 -6.62 3.88 -2.22
N LEU A 252 -5.90 4.94 -2.55
CA LEU A 252 -5.19 5.74 -1.57
C LEU A 252 -6.12 6.76 -0.91
N TYR A 253 -5.85 7.07 0.34
CA TYR A 253 -6.55 8.10 1.11
C TYR A 253 -6.53 9.46 0.41
N GLY A 254 -7.70 10.10 0.30
CA GLY A 254 -7.89 11.41 -0.32
C GLY A 254 -7.74 11.47 -1.84
N ILE A 255 -7.71 10.32 -2.53
CA ILE A 255 -7.58 10.23 -3.99
C ILE A 255 -8.81 9.54 -4.60
N CYS A 256 -9.43 10.18 -5.62
CA CYS A 256 -10.59 9.64 -6.35
C CYS A 256 -11.78 9.26 -5.45
N GLU A 257 -12.10 10.07 -4.44
CA GLU A 257 -13.15 9.79 -3.45
C GLU A 257 -14.51 9.50 -4.10
N GLU A 258 -14.87 10.21 -5.17
CA GLU A 258 -16.10 9.95 -5.92
C GLU A 258 -16.14 8.53 -6.51
N LEU A 259 -15.02 8.04 -7.04
CA LEU A 259 -14.91 6.67 -7.57
C LEU A 259 -14.97 5.62 -6.45
N GLN A 260 -14.38 5.91 -5.29
CA GLN A 260 -14.51 5.05 -4.11
C GLN A 260 -15.97 4.94 -3.67
N ASP A 261 -16.70 6.07 -3.61
CA ASP A 261 -18.13 6.10 -3.24
C ASP A 261 -18.99 5.38 -4.27
N GLU A 262 -18.67 5.48 -5.55
CA GLU A 262 -19.33 4.75 -6.64
C GLU A 262 -19.18 3.24 -6.47
N LEU A 263 -17.95 2.74 -6.21
CA LEU A 263 -17.71 1.31 -6.00
C LEU A 263 -18.48 0.75 -4.80
N VAL A 264 -18.55 1.48 -3.69
CA VAL A 264 -19.32 1.08 -2.52
C VAL A 264 -20.83 1.04 -2.85
N ARG A 265 -21.36 2.05 -3.55
CA ARG A 265 -22.77 2.07 -3.98
C ARG A 265 -23.13 0.93 -4.93
N ASP A 266 -22.19 0.53 -5.79
CA ASP A 266 -22.33 -0.60 -6.70
C ASP A 266 -22.24 -1.96 -5.99
N GLY A 267 -22.02 -1.99 -4.68
CA GLY A 267 -21.93 -3.20 -3.86
C GLY A 267 -20.55 -3.86 -3.84
N TYR A 268 -19.53 -3.20 -4.36
CA TYR A 268 -18.16 -3.70 -4.28
C TYR A 268 -17.49 -3.39 -2.94
N ARG A 269 -16.55 -4.24 -2.57
CA ARG A 269 -15.68 -4.01 -1.40
C ARG A 269 -14.60 -3.01 -1.78
N GLU A 270 -14.51 -1.91 -1.03
CA GLU A 270 -13.50 -0.87 -1.22
C GLU A 270 -12.66 -0.70 0.02
N ARG A 271 -11.34 -0.75 -0.12
CA ARG A 271 -10.38 -0.55 0.97
C ARG A 271 -9.48 0.63 0.70
N ILE A 272 -9.39 1.51 1.67
CA ILE A 272 -8.57 2.73 1.59
C ILE A 272 -7.24 2.52 2.32
N TYR A 273 -6.15 2.74 1.61
CA TYR A 273 -4.80 2.77 2.18
C TYR A 273 -4.58 4.11 2.88
N VAL A 274 -4.47 4.07 4.20
CA VAL A 274 -4.41 5.24 5.09
C VAL A 274 -3.02 5.35 5.70
N PRO A 275 -2.12 6.13 5.13
CA PRO A 275 -0.80 6.39 5.69
C PRO A 275 -0.89 7.41 6.82
N TYR A 276 -0.03 7.23 7.85
CA TYR A 276 0.15 8.16 8.94
C TYR A 276 1.57 8.08 9.50
N GLY A 277 1.99 9.04 10.30
CA GLY A 277 3.31 9.05 10.94
C GLY A 277 4.14 10.27 10.58
N GLU A 278 5.31 10.40 11.22
CA GLU A 278 6.20 11.56 11.05
C GLU A 278 6.89 11.60 9.69
N ASP A 279 7.15 10.45 9.07
CA ASP A 279 7.88 10.33 7.81
C ASP A 279 7.00 10.52 6.56
N TRP A 280 5.93 11.29 6.72
CA TRP A 280 4.94 11.54 5.67
C TRP A 280 5.47 12.30 4.45
N PHE A 281 6.57 13.07 4.59
CA PHE A 281 7.03 13.97 3.53
C PHE A 281 7.44 13.24 2.25
N GLY A 282 8.21 12.15 2.36
CA GLY A 282 8.59 11.32 1.22
C GLY A 282 7.40 10.72 0.49
N TYR A 283 6.44 10.19 1.24
CA TYR A 283 5.17 9.69 0.71
C TYR A 283 4.40 10.79 -0.03
N PHE A 284 4.26 11.96 0.57
CA PHE A 284 3.56 13.10 -0.01
C PHE A 284 4.19 13.57 -1.33
N MET A 285 5.53 13.64 -1.39
CA MET A 285 6.25 13.99 -2.62
C MET A 285 6.01 12.96 -3.73
N ARG A 286 5.92 11.67 -3.42
CA ARG A 286 5.55 10.66 -4.41
C ARG A 286 4.13 10.88 -4.95
N ARG A 287 3.17 11.25 -4.10
CA ARG A 287 1.78 11.57 -4.53
C ARG A 287 1.71 12.80 -5.44
N LEU A 288 2.51 13.81 -5.18
CA LEU A 288 2.62 14.97 -6.07
C LEU A 288 3.25 14.61 -7.43
N ALA A 289 4.23 13.72 -7.41
CA ALA A 289 4.92 13.27 -8.63
C ALA A 289 4.04 12.42 -9.56
N GLU A 290 3.01 11.76 -9.05
CA GLU A 290 2.14 10.85 -9.81
C GLU A 290 1.04 11.55 -10.60
N ARG A 291 0.54 12.70 -10.12
CA ARG A 291 -0.56 13.43 -10.75
C ARG A 291 -0.33 14.94 -10.69
N PRO A 292 -0.29 15.64 -11.81
CA PRO A 292 -0.19 17.11 -11.87
C PRO A 292 -1.32 17.82 -11.11
N ASP A 293 -2.52 17.25 -11.10
CA ASP A 293 -3.69 17.79 -10.38
C ASP A 293 -3.47 17.87 -8.86
N ASN A 294 -2.70 16.91 -8.31
CA ASN A 294 -2.32 16.95 -6.89
C ASN A 294 -1.43 18.16 -6.57
N VAL A 295 -0.55 18.53 -7.52
CA VAL A 295 0.33 19.71 -7.38
C VAL A 295 -0.51 20.99 -7.38
N TRP A 296 -1.45 21.09 -8.32
CA TRP A 296 -2.33 22.25 -8.43
C TRP A 296 -3.20 22.44 -7.18
N PHE A 297 -3.73 21.35 -6.64
CA PHE A 297 -4.49 21.38 -5.40
C PHE A 297 -3.66 21.92 -4.22
N VAL A 298 -2.43 21.47 -4.06
CA VAL A 298 -1.53 21.93 -2.99
C VAL A 298 -1.19 23.40 -3.19
N LEU A 299 -0.81 23.81 -4.39
CA LEU A 299 -0.50 25.22 -4.69
C LEU A 299 -1.68 26.14 -4.38
N LYS A 300 -2.90 25.77 -4.77
CA LYS A 300 -4.12 26.57 -4.49
C LYS A 300 -4.39 26.74 -2.99
N ASN A 301 -4.01 25.75 -2.16
CA ASN A 301 -4.22 25.80 -0.72
C ASN A 301 -3.05 26.46 0.04
N MET A 302 -1.89 26.64 -0.58
CA MET A 302 -0.77 27.42 -0.01
C MET A 302 -1.01 28.95 -0.03
N TRP A 303 -1.95 29.41 -0.84
CA TRP A 303 -2.27 30.81 -1.02
C TRP A 303 -3.58 31.25 -0.31
N LYS A 304 -4.15 30.35 0.49
CA LYS A 304 -5.26 30.63 1.41
C LYS A 304 -4.76 30.67 2.87
#